data_83f8278e59b136f5040f7b34e895c94c
#
_entry.id   83f8278e59b136f5040f7b34e895c94c
#
_cell.length_a   1.000
_cell.length_b   1.000
_cell.length_c   1.000
_cell.angle_alpha   90.00
_cell.angle_beta   90.00
_cell.angle_gamma   90.00
#
_symmetry.space_group_name_H-M   'P 1'
#
loop_
_entity.id
_entity.type
_entity.pdbx_description
1 polymer ?
#
loop_
_entity_poly.entity_id
_entity_poly.type
_entity_poly.pdbx_seq_one_letter_code
_entity_poly.pdbx_strand_id
1 'polypeptide(L)'
;GNNGNNPSSEIKLELSETHLFASSDAITKTVALTANADWSIDQNFTESEWAWCSVTPTYGSAGTTTLTVDIQANGYDKRIHDFSIRSGDTDILLTIEQKQVVYFL
;
A
#
# COMPACT_ATOMS: atom_id res chain seq x y z
N GLY A 1 23.10 16.06 26.10
CA GLY A 1 22.81 15.84 25.85
C GLY A 1 22.40 15.62 25.32
N ASN A 2 22.41 15.87 25.03
CA ASN A 2 21.95 15.55 24.50
C ASN A 2 21.71 15.06 23.97
N ASN A 3 21.75 15.17 23.93
CA ASN A 3 21.45 14.71 23.36
C ASN A 3 21.34 14.25 22.64
N GLY A 4 22.14 14.45 23.15
CA GLY A 4 22.44 14.21 21.83
C GLY A 4 21.58 13.35 21.11
N ASN A 5 21.34 12.41 21.67
CA ASN A 5 20.42 11.52 21.03
C ASN A 5 19.17 12.28 20.66
N ASN A 6 18.77 12.14 19.43
CA ASN A 6 17.64 12.85 18.92
C ASN A 6 16.62 11.85 18.38
N PRO A 7 15.68 11.42 19.21
CA PRO A 7 14.70 10.44 18.76
C PRO A 7 13.86 10.93 17.58
N SER A 8 13.75 12.25 17.39
CA SER A 8 12.94 12.75 16.29
C SER A 8 13.56 12.45 14.93
N SER A 9 14.84 12.04 14.89
CA SER A 9 15.46 11.66 13.63
C SER A 9 15.03 10.26 13.17
N GLU A 10 14.44 9.51 14.05
CA GLU A 10 13.99 8.17 13.72
C GLU A 10 12.70 8.23 12.91
N ILE A 11 12.70 7.54 11.78
CA ILE A 11 11.52 7.49 10.90
C ILE A 11 10.55 6.43 11.42
N LYS A 12 9.30 6.82 11.51
CA LYS A 12 8.22 5.89 11.82
C LYS A 12 7.26 5.86 10.65
N LEU A 13 6.94 4.66 10.20
CA LEU A 13 6.07 4.45 9.05
C LEU A 13 5.30 3.16 9.31
N GLU A 14 3.99 3.29 9.46
CA GLU A 14 3.14 2.16 9.86
C GLU A 14 1.86 2.12 9.04
N LEU A 15 1.39 0.92 8.80
CA LEU A 15 0.10 0.68 8.17
C LEU A 15 -0.80 -0.08 9.14
N SER A 16 -2.10 0.23 9.13
CA SER A 16 -3.05 -0.52 9.94
C SER A 16 -3.12 -1.98 9.49
N GLU A 17 -2.88 -2.24 8.20
CA GLU A 17 -2.79 -3.58 7.64
C GLU A 17 -1.74 -3.54 6.54
N THR A 18 -0.93 -4.59 6.45
CA THR A 18 0.11 -4.67 5.42
C THR A 18 -0.25 -5.65 4.30
N HIS A 19 -1.30 -6.44 4.50
CA HIS A 19 -1.72 -7.44 3.51
C HIS A 19 -3.24 -7.39 3.43
N LEU A 20 -3.76 -7.00 2.27
CA LEU A 20 -5.19 -6.94 2.02
C LEU A 20 -5.60 -8.10 1.14
N PHE A 21 -6.70 -8.74 1.51
CA PHE A 21 -7.25 -9.87 0.76
C PHE A 21 -8.57 -9.44 0.11
N ALA A 22 -8.74 -9.79 -1.14
CA ALA A 22 -9.94 -9.42 -1.89
C ALA A 22 -10.48 -10.64 -2.64
N SER A 23 -11.80 -10.66 -2.82
CA SER A 23 -12.43 -11.64 -3.69
C SER A 23 -12.16 -11.24 -5.14
N SER A 24 -12.66 -12.03 -6.09
CA SER A 24 -12.46 -11.74 -7.50
C SER A 24 -13.27 -10.54 -7.99
N ASP A 25 -14.22 -10.05 -7.20
CA ASP A 25 -15.03 -8.88 -7.58
C ASP A 25 -14.23 -7.60 -7.41
N ALA A 26 -14.58 -6.58 -8.20
CA ALA A 26 -14.02 -5.26 -8.00
C ALA A 26 -14.43 -4.73 -6.62
N ILE A 27 -13.48 -4.10 -5.92
CA ILE A 27 -13.75 -3.60 -4.59
C ILE A 27 -12.79 -2.46 -4.26
N THR A 28 -13.23 -1.57 -3.41
CA THR A 28 -12.39 -0.51 -2.85
C THR A 28 -12.20 -0.79 -1.37
N LYS A 29 -10.94 -0.76 -0.93
CA LYS A 29 -10.60 -0.96 0.47
C LYS A 29 -9.80 0.23 0.97
N THR A 30 -9.75 0.40 2.28
CA THR A 30 -8.96 1.47 2.87
C THR A 30 -8.02 0.92 3.91
N VAL A 31 -6.91 1.61 4.12
CA VAL A 31 -5.94 1.29 5.14
C VAL A 31 -5.37 2.60 5.66
N ALA A 32 -5.07 2.66 6.95
CA ALA A 32 -4.53 3.86 7.56
C ALA A 32 -3.02 3.81 7.56
N LEU A 33 -2.41 4.90 7.11
CA LEU A 33 -0.96 5.06 7.13
C LEU A 33 -0.60 6.13 8.15
N THR A 34 0.32 5.82 9.05
CA THR A 34 0.81 6.76 10.05
C THR A 34 2.29 6.96 9.84
N ALA A 35 2.72 8.20 9.73
CA ALA A 35 4.11 8.56 9.47
C ALA A 35 4.48 9.77 10.29
N ASN A 36 5.76 9.89 10.64
CA ASN A 36 6.26 11.08 11.33
C ASN A 36 7.09 11.97 10.42
N ALA A 37 7.08 11.70 9.12
CA ALA A 37 7.79 12.49 8.10
C ALA A 37 7.07 12.31 6.78
N ASP A 38 7.49 13.06 5.75
CA ASP A 38 6.93 12.94 4.42
C ASP A 38 7.12 11.52 3.88
N TRP A 39 6.18 11.07 3.08
CA TRP A 39 6.19 9.71 2.54
C TRP A 39 5.68 9.71 1.10
N SER A 40 6.01 8.66 0.37
CA SER A 40 5.54 8.46 -0.99
C SER A 40 5.32 6.98 -1.26
N ILE A 41 4.52 6.70 -2.29
CA ILE A 41 4.19 5.34 -2.68
C ILE A 41 4.54 5.12 -4.13
N ASP A 42 5.24 4.01 -4.39
CA ASP A 42 5.51 3.56 -5.74
C ASP A 42 4.50 2.46 -6.06
N GLN A 43 3.77 2.64 -7.16
CA GLN A 43 2.75 1.68 -7.56
C GLN A 43 3.36 0.36 -8.05
N ASN A 44 4.62 0.39 -8.47
CA ASN A 44 5.38 -0.79 -8.87
C ASN A 44 4.81 -1.55 -10.07
N PHE A 45 4.04 -0.88 -10.92
CA PHE A 45 3.63 -1.45 -12.20
C PHE A 45 4.50 -0.86 -13.29
N THR A 46 4.95 -1.71 -14.21
CA THR A 46 5.69 -1.25 -15.38
C THR A 46 4.68 -0.81 -16.45
N GLU A 47 5.19 -0.12 -17.48
CA GLU A 47 4.33 0.36 -18.56
C GLU A 47 3.64 -0.78 -19.30
N SER A 48 4.27 -1.94 -19.34
CA SER A 48 3.72 -3.09 -20.07
C SER A 48 2.75 -3.90 -19.23
N GLU A 49 2.68 -3.64 -17.94
CA GLU A 49 1.79 -4.38 -17.04
C GLU A 49 0.45 -3.68 -16.92
N TRP A 50 -0.61 -4.46 -16.82
CA TRP A 50 -1.93 -3.91 -16.53
C TRP A 50 -2.05 -3.69 -15.03
N ALA A 51 -2.25 -2.42 -14.67
CA ALA A 51 -2.37 -2.04 -13.26
C ALA A 51 -3.79 -2.36 -12.79
N TRP A 52 -3.95 -3.54 -12.19
CA TRP A 52 -5.26 -4.02 -11.74
C TRP A 52 -5.65 -3.50 -10.37
N CYS A 53 -4.74 -2.83 -9.69
CA CYS A 53 -5.05 -2.16 -8.42
C CYS A 53 -4.23 -0.90 -8.32
N SER A 54 -4.69 0.03 -7.51
CA SER A 54 -4.00 1.29 -7.32
C SER A 54 -4.24 1.80 -5.90
N VAL A 55 -3.35 2.68 -5.45
CA VAL A 55 -3.44 3.27 -4.12
C VAL A 55 -3.39 4.79 -4.27
N THR A 56 -4.22 5.48 -3.51
CA THR A 56 -4.22 6.95 -3.46
C THR A 56 -4.47 7.43 -2.04
N PRO A 57 -3.88 8.55 -1.63
CA PRO A 57 -2.88 9.35 -2.36
C PRO A 57 -1.54 8.63 -2.44
N THR A 58 -0.64 9.11 -3.29
CA THR A 58 0.67 8.50 -3.50
C THR A 58 1.79 9.22 -2.75
N TYR A 59 1.48 10.29 -2.05
CA TYR A 59 2.45 10.97 -1.20
C TYR A 59 1.70 11.79 -0.16
N GLY A 60 2.41 12.16 0.88
CA GLY A 60 1.84 12.97 1.93
C GLY A 60 2.87 13.38 2.95
N SER A 61 2.41 14.05 3.99
CA SER A 61 3.28 14.53 5.06
C SER A 61 2.99 13.78 6.37
N ALA A 62 3.74 14.11 7.41
CA ALA A 62 3.58 13.48 8.71
C ALA A 62 2.13 13.52 9.18
N GLY A 63 1.71 12.49 9.86
CA GLY A 63 0.37 12.35 10.38
C GLY A 63 -0.25 11.03 9.97
N THR A 64 -1.56 10.92 10.12
CA THR A 64 -2.30 9.74 9.73
C THR A 64 -3.12 10.06 8.48
N THR A 65 -2.99 9.22 7.47
CA THR A 65 -3.67 9.39 6.20
C THR A 65 -4.42 8.11 5.86
N THR A 66 -5.64 8.24 5.37
CA THR A 66 -6.38 7.10 4.87
C THR A 66 -5.99 6.87 3.42
N LEU A 67 -5.45 5.69 3.15
CA LEU A 67 -5.14 5.28 1.78
C LEU A 67 -6.33 4.52 1.22
N THR A 68 -6.68 4.84 -0.01
CA THR A 68 -7.76 4.16 -0.73
C THR A 68 -7.14 3.22 -1.75
N VAL A 69 -7.50 1.96 -1.69
CA VAL A 69 -6.99 0.92 -2.58
C VAL A 69 -8.13 0.47 -3.47
N ASP A 70 -8.02 0.79 -4.76
CA ASP A 70 -9.01 0.37 -5.75
C ASP A 70 -8.52 -0.90 -6.42
N ILE A 71 -9.36 -1.94 -6.42
CA ILE A 71 -9.01 -3.25 -6.94
C ILE A 71 -10.04 -3.60 -8.01
N GLN A 72 -9.56 -3.94 -9.20
CA GLN A 72 -10.43 -4.28 -10.32
C GLN A 72 -10.83 -5.75 -10.26
N ALA A 73 -11.94 -6.08 -10.92
CA ALA A 73 -12.39 -7.46 -10.98
C ALA A 73 -11.33 -8.35 -11.62
N ASN A 74 -11.21 -9.56 -11.10
CA ASN A 74 -10.24 -10.54 -11.59
C ASN A 74 -10.98 -11.65 -12.33
N GLY A 75 -10.75 -11.78 -13.63
CA GLY A 75 -11.35 -12.82 -14.45
C GLY A 75 -10.47 -14.04 -14.65
N TYR A 76 -9.36 -14.13 -13.92
CA TYR A 76 -8.34 -15.15 -14.15
C TYR A 76 -7.84 -15.72 -12.83
N ASP A 77 -6.58 -16.12 -12.81
CA ASP A 77 -5.94 -16.74 -11.65
C ASP A 77 -5.72 -15.74 -10.52
N LYS A 78 -5.48 -16.27 -9.32
CA LYS A 78 -5.10 -15.46 -8.18
C LYS A 78 -3.92 -14.57 -8.56
N ARG A 79 -3.94 -13.35 -8.05
CA ARG A 79 -2.86 -12.40 -8.32
C ARG A 79 -2.49 -11.63 -7.06
N ILE A 80 -1.23 -11.23 -7.00
CA ILE A 80 -0.67 -10.54 -5.83
C ILE A 80 0.17 -9.37 -6.35
N HIS A 81 0.07 -8.24 -5.66
CA HIS A 81 0.88 -7.08 -6.01
C HIS A 81 1.33 -6.34 -4.76
N ASP A 82 2.55 -5.82 -4.79
CA ASP A 82 3.12 -5.06 -3.68
C ASP A 82 3.30 -3.60 -4.07
N PHE A 83 2.81 -2.71 -3.23
CA PHE A 83 3.12 -1.28 -3.33
C PHE A 83 4.24 -0.98 -2.35
N SER A 84 5.20 -0.16 -2.77
CA SER A 84 6.30 0.24 -1.89
C SER A 84 6.00 1.61 -1.31
N ILE A 85 6.01 1.71 0.01
CA ILE A 85 5.80 2.97 0.71
C ILE A 85 7.10 3.35 1.37
N ARG A 86 7.57 4.56 1.10
CA ARG A 86 8.88 5.01 1.57
C ARG A 86 8.77 6.32 2.31
N SER A 87 9.52 6.42 3.41
CA SER A 87 9.72 7.66 4.13
C SER A 87 11.17 7.70 4.58
N GLY A 88 11.94 8.67 4.05
CA GLY A 88 13.38 8.68 4.30
C GLY A 88 14.02 7.39 3.83
N ASP A 89 14.73 6.72 4.72
CA ASP A 89 15.39 5.45 4.43
C ASP A 89 14.55 4.24 4.81
N THR A 90 13.31 4.45 5.21
CA THR A 90 12.42 3.39 5.67
C THR A 90 11.44 3.01 4.57
N ASP A 91 11.37 1.72 4.27
CA ASP A 91 10.44 1.18 3.28
C ASP A 91 9.54 0.16 3.92
N ILE A 92 8.26 0.17 3.56
CA ILE A 92 7.34 -0.92 3.91
C ILE A 92 6.54 -1.28 2.68
N LEU A 93 6.01 -2.50 2.67
CA LEU A 93 5.20 -2.98 1.55
C LEU A 93 3.74 -3.07 1.97
N LEU A 94 2.87 -2.71 1.05
CA LEU A 94 1.45 -2.99 1.15
C LEU A 94 1.13 -4.01 0.08
N THR A 95 0.73 -5.20 0.49
CA THR A 95 0.49 -6.32 -0.41
C THR A 95 -1.00 -6.49 -0.63
N ILE A 96 -1.41 -6.59 -1.89
CA ILE A 96 -2.80 -6.85 -2.27
C ILE A 96 -2.87 -8.23 -2.89
N GLU A 97 -3.69 -9.08 -2.32
CA GLU A 97 -3.88 -10.43 -2.82
C GLU A 97 -5.33 -10.59 -3.22
N GLN A 98 -5.57 -10.91 -4.49
CA GLN A 98 -6.92 -11.06 -5.01
C GLN A 98 -7.13 -12.48 -5.49
N LYS A 99 -8.22 -13.09 -5.02
CA LYS A 99 -8.55 -14.46 -5.35
C LYS A 99 -8.84 -14.61 -6.83
N GLN A 100 -8.66 -15.84 -7.32
CA GLN A 100 -9.08 -16.18 -8.66
C GLN A 100 -10.58 -16.13 -8.76
N VAL A 101 -11.08 -15.95 -9.96
CA VAL A 101 -12.52 -16.02 -10.21
C VAL A 101 -12.98 -17.48 -10.04
N VAL A 102 -14.20 -17.64 -9.55
CA VAL A 102 -14.78 -18.96 -9.35
C VAL A 102 -15.88 -19.17 -10.38
N TYR A 103 -15.78 -20.28 -11.12
CA TYR A 103 -16.77 -20.65 -12.11
C TYR A 103 -17.60 -21.81 -11.59
N PHE A 104 -18.89 -21.73 -11.84
CA PHE A 104 -19.82 -22.83 -11.55
C PHE A 104 -20.34 -23.37 -12.87
N LEU A 105 -20.30 -24.69 -13.00
CA LEU A 105 -20.78 -25.36 -14.19
C LEU A 105 -22.17 -25.92 -13.96
#